data_6c868dcc1b00554960eb215891858d1a
#
_entry.id   6c868dcc1b00554960eb215891858d1a
#
_cell.length_a   1.000
_cell.length_b   1.000
_cell.length_c   1.000
_cell.angle_alpha   90.00
_cell.angle_beta   90.00
_cell.angle_gamma   90.00
#
_symmetry.space_group_name_H-M   'P 1'
#
loop_
_entity.id
_entity.type
_entity.pdbx_description
1 polymer ?
#
loop_
_entity_poly.entity_id
_entity_poly.type
_entity_poly.pdbx_seq_one_letter_code
_entity_poly.pdbx_strand_id
1 'polypeptide(L)'
;MFVEQPKRFEDPHFPDHVMRLKKALYGLKQAPRVWYDRLTHYLLNRGFKRGYADRTLFVKNDKTYLLIAQVYVDDIVFGATIDDRAIEFSKEMKKEFEMSMVEELTFFLVLQVKQKKEGIFVSQEKYARNIVKKFGLNSKKHASTPISSSTKLNVDSSGVEVSPTLYRSIIGSLLYLTTSRPDIAFSIGVHARYQAAPKESHLIAVKRIIRYINGTPDYGLWYSKDSNACLAGYSNEDWACSVDDRKSTSGGCFYLGNNLVSWMSKKQNSVSFSTAEAE
;
A
#
# COMPACT_ATOMS: atom_id res chain seq x y z
N MET A 1 -25.97 19.19 7.44
CA MET A 1 -25.76 18.89 6.03
C MET A 1 -27.08 18.90 5.33
N PHE A 2 -27.16 19.49 4.13
CA PHE A 2 -28.38 19.53 3.33
C PHE A 2 -28.14 18.69 2.06
N VAL A 3 -29.16 17.96 1.64
CA VAL A 3 -29.16 17.12 0.43
C VAL A 3 -30.45 17.37 -0.35
N GLU A 4 -30.41 17.23 -1.65
CA GLU A 4 -31.61 17.24 -2.49
C GLU A 4 -32.55 16.11 -2.08
N GLN A 5 -33.84 16.33 -2.31
CA GLN A 5 -34.82 15.28 -2.12
C GLN A 5 -34.54 14.13 -3.10
N PRO A 6 -34.57 12.86 -2.65
CA PRO A 6 -34.35 11.75 -3.55
C PRO A 6 -35.44 11.69 -4.63
N LYS A 7 -35.04 11.45 -5.87
CA LYS A 7 -35.98 11.24 -6.97
C LYS A 7 -37.05 10.20 -6.58
N ARG A 8 -38.32 10.52 -6.79
CA ARG A 8 -39.52 9.75 -6.41
C ARG A 8 -39.95 9.89 -4.94
N PHE A 9 -39.25 10.67 -4.11
CA PHE A 9 -39.61 11.02 -2.75
C PHE A 9 -39.63 12.54 -2.57
N GLU A 10 -39.81 13.26 -3.65
CA GLU A 10 -39.96 14.71 -3.66
C GLU A 10 -41.30 15.09 -3.04
N ASP A 11 -41.30 16.03 -2.08
CA ASP A 11 -42.51 16.53 -1.45
C ASP A 11 -43.29 17.38 -2.49
N PRO A 12 -44.53 16.98 -2.85
CA PRO A 12 -45.31 17.70 -3.83
C PRO A 12 -45.63 19.15 -3.46
N HIS A 13 -45.65 19.46 -2.15
CA HIS A 13 -45.94 20.81 -1.63
C HIS A 13 -44.70 21.70 -1.56
N PHE A 14 -43.51 21.07 -1.51
CA PHE A 14 -42.22 21.76 -1.35
C PHE A 14 -41.13 21.15 -2.25
N PRO A 15 -41.31 21.13 -3.58
CA PRO A 15 -40.39 20.43 -4.49
C PRO A 15 -38.97 21.00 -4.47
N ASP A 16 -38.83 22.30 -4.23
CA ASP A 16 -37.53 22.99 -4.19
C ASP A 16 -36.83 22.97 -2.82
N HIS A 17 -37.46 22.34 -1.81
CA HIS A 17 -36.87 22.25 -0.48
C HIS A 17 -35.82 21.13 -0.44
N VAL A 18 -34.79 21.36 0.37
CA VAL A 18 -33.73 20.38 0.64
C VAL A 18 -33.91 19.75 2.01
N MET A 19 -33.50 18.49 2.15
CA MET A 19 -33.55 17.77 3.42
C MET A 19 -32.33 18.08 4.26
N ARG A 20 -32.55 18.43 5.54
CA ARG A 20 -31.49 18.53 6.54
C ARG A 20 -31.24 17.16 7.17
N LEU A 21 -30.08 16.58 6.89
CA LEU A 21 -29.69 15.30 7.46
C LEU A 21 -29.42 15.43 8.96
N LYS A 22 -29.97 14.50 9.75
CA LYS A 22 -29.70 14.36 11.20
C LYS A 22 -28.37 13.62 11.45
N LYS A 23 -27.96 12.73 10.54
CA LYS A 23 -26.70 11.95 10.58
C LYS A 23 -26.04 12.02 9.21
N ALA A 24 -24.73 11.84 9.17
CA ALA A 24 -23.99 11.68 7.93
C ALA A 24 -24.42 10.35 7.25
N LEU A 25 -24.63 10.38 5.94
CA LEU A 25 -24.93 9.20 5.15
C LEU A 25 -23.68 8.74 4.39
N TYR A 26 -23.50 7.42 4.32
CA TYR A 26 -22.44 6.81 3.51
C TYR A 26 -22.54 7.26 2.04
N GLY A 27 -21.39 7.49 1.41
CA GLY A 27 -21.32 7.98 0.03
C GLY A 27 -21.34 9.49 -0.14
N LEU A 28 -21.67 10.27 0.88
CA LEU A 28 -21.58 11.72 0.84
C LEU A 28 -20.15 12.20 1.09
N LYS A 29 -19.71 13.22 0.35
CA LYS A 29 -18.34 13.75 0.38
C LYS A 29 -17.81 14.08 1.79
N GLN A 30 -18.67 14.51 2.71
CA GLN A 30 -18.28 14.89 4.08
C GLN A 30 -18.44 13.74 5.10
N ALA A 31 -19.08 12.63 4.74
CA ALA A 31 -19.34 11.55 5.67
C ALA A 31 -18.05 10.95 6.29
N PRO A 32 -16.96 10.71 5.53
CA PRO A 32 -15.72 10.21 6.11
C PRO A 32 -15.12 11.15 7.15
N ARG A 33 -15.22 12.47 6.97
CA ARG A 33 -14.72 13.46 7.93
C ARG A 33 -15.53 13.44 9.22
N VAL A 34 -16.85 13.42 9.12
CA VAL A 34 -17.75 13.37 10.30
C VAL A 34 -17.53 12.08 11.08
N TRP A 35 -17.36 10.95 10.40
CA TRP A 35 -17.01 9.67 11.01
C TRP A 35 -15.67 9.75 11.75
N TYR A 36 -14.63 10.21 11.07
CA TYR A 36 -13.29 10.32 11.65
C TYR A 36 -13.26 11.25 12.86
N ASP A 37 -13.96 12.40 12.81
CA ASP A 37 -14.05 13.35 13.92
C ASP A 37 -14.76 12.71 15.14
N ARG A 38 -15.86 11.98 14.94
CA ARG A 38 -16.57 11.27 16.00
C ARG A 38 -15.71 10.19 16.64
N LEU A 39 -15.07 9.36 15.81
CA LEU A 39 -14.17 8.31 16.28
C LEU A 39 -12.97 8.88 17.03
N THR A 40 -12.38 9.95 16.53
CA THR A 40 -11.27 10.65 17.19
C THR A 40 -11.66 11.14 18.58
N HIS A 41 -12.79 11.83 18.71
CA HIS A 41 -13.29 12.29 20.02
C HIS A 41 -13.51 11.12 20.99
N TYR A 42 -14.11 10.04 20.52
CA TYR A 42 -14.32 8.86 21.33
C TYR A 42 -13.00 8.26 21.85
N LEU A 43 -12.03 8.06 20.98
CA LEU A 43 -10.73 7.49 21.35
C LEU A 43 -9.94 8.40 22.31
N LEU A 44 -9.90 9.71 22.05
CA LEU A 44 -9.24 10.67 22.93
C LEU A 44 -9.86 10.67 24.33
N ASN A 45 -11.21 10.62 24.46
CA ASN A 45 -11.91 10.54 25.73
C ASN A 45 -11.65 9.23 26.49
N ARG A 46 -11.18 8.17 25.79
CA ARG A 46 -10.77 6.89 26.36
C ARG A 46 -9.28 6.82 26.70
N GLY A 47 -8.58 7.95 26.63
CA GLY A 47 -7.16 8.06 27.00
C GLY A 47 -6.17 7.70 25.91
N PHE A 48 -6.63 7.52 24.67
CA PHE A 48 -5.72 7.38 23.54
C PHE A 48 -5.06 8.72 23.20
N LYS A 49 -3.83 8.67 22.73
CA LYS A 49 -3.12 9.80 22.12
C LYS A 49 -3.04 9.58 20.62
N ARG A 50 -3.35 10.63 19.86
CA ARG A 50 -3.23 10.59 18.41
C ARG A 50 -1.77 10.75 17.99
N GLY A 51 -1.33 9.98 17.00
CA GLY A 51 0.02 10.08 16.44
C GLY A 51 0.31 11.46 15.87
N TYR A 52 1.57 11.88 15.99
CA TYR A 52 2.01 13.17 15.45
C TYR A 52 2.25 13.10 13.93
N ALA A 53 3.03 12.13 13.50
CA ALA A 53 3.35 11.91 12.08
C ALA A 53 2.18 11.31 11.31
N ASP A 54 1.51 10.32 11.90
CA ASP A 54 0.30 9.70 11.34
C ASP A 54 -0.91 10.03 12.23
N ARG A 55 -1.81 10.84 11.70
CA ARG A 55 -3.03 11.29 12.40
C ARG A 55 -4.07 10.19 12.54
N THR A 56 -3.97 9.11 11.79
CA THR A 56 -4.88 7.96 11.86
C THR A 56 -4.41 6.88 12.83
N LEU A 57 -3.22 7.06 13.42
CA LEU A 57 -2.67 6.22 14.47
C LEU A 57 -3.11 6.74 15.85
N PHE A 58 -3.64 5.85 16.68
CA PHE A 58 -4.01 6.11 18.07
C PHE A 58 -3.29 5.15 18.99
N VAL A 59 -2.67 5.68 20.04
CA VAL A 59 -1.86 4.91 20.97
C VAL A 59 -2.36 5.16 22.39
N LYS A 60 -2.69 4.10 23.10
CA LYS A 60 -2.94 4.13 24.55
C LYS A 60 -1.81 3.38 25.24
N ASN A 61 -0.98 4.13 25.93
CA ASN A 61 0.14 3.59 26.71
C ASN A 61 -0.16 3.80 28.20
N ASP A 62 -0.50 2.73 28.86
CA ASP A 62 -0.58 2.66 30.30
C ASP A 62 0.71 1.98 30.82
N LYS A 63 1.07 2.21 32.08
CA LYS A 63 2.26 1.60 32.69
C LYS A 63 2.31 0.08 32.57
N THR A 64 1.17 -0.56 32.37
CA THR A 64 1.00 -2.02 32.33
C THR A 64 0.83 -2.60 30.93
N TYR A 65 0.37 -1.83 29.96
CA TYR A 65 0.13 -2.32 28.59
C TYR A 65 0.19 -1.20 27.55
N LEU A 66 0.50 -1.59 26.33
CA LEU A 66 0.40 -0.76 25.14
C LEU A 66 -0.75 -1.28 24.29
N LEU A 67 -1.64 -0.39 23.83
CA LEU A 67 -2.66 -0.66 22.83
C LEU A 67 -2.55 0.34 21.71
N ILE A 68 -2.50 -0.15 20.49
CA ILE A 68 -2.36 0.63 19.26
C ILE A 68 -3.58 0.36 18.39
N ALA A 69 -4.17 1.41 17.82
CA ALA A 69 -5.25 1.33 16.86
C ALA A 69 -4.92 2.19 15.65
N GLN A 70 -4.93 1.61 14.47
CA GLN A 70 -4.76 2.27 13.18
C GLN A 70 -6.10 2.35 12.47
N VAL A 71 -6.54 3.55 12.13
CA VAL A 71 -7.80 3.80 11.45
C VAL A 71 -7.56 3.95 9.94
N TYR A 72 -8.30 3.22 9.14
CA TYR A 72 -8.32 3.34 7.69
C TYR A 72 -9.76 3.41 7.18
N VAL A 73 -10.24 4.63 6.94
CA VAL A 73 -11.64 4.92 6.57
C VAL A 73 -12.60 4.36 7.64
N ASP A 74 -13.28 3.24 7.36
CA ASP A 74 -14.22 2.52 8.25
C ASP A 74 -13.56 1.31 8.94
N ASP A 75 -12.39 0.87 8.48
CA ASP A 75 -11.66 -0.24 9.08
C ASP A 75 -10.74 0.23 10.21
N ILE A 76 -10.67 -0.54 11.29
CA ILE A 76 -9.75 -0.31 12.41
C ILE A 76 -8.95 -1.58 12.66
N VAL A 77 -7.63 -1.49 12.46
CA VAL A 77 -6.69 -2.54 12.86
C VAL A 77 -6.12 -2.15 14.22
N PHE A 78 -6.16 -3.06 15.18
CA PHE A 78 -5.64 -2.80 16.50
C PHE A 78 -4.90 -4.01 17.06
N GLY A 79 -4.03 -3.75 18.03
CA GLY A 79 -3.31 -4.75 18.78
C GLY A 79 -2.90 -4.23 20.14
N ALA A 80 -2.69 -5.13 21.07
CA ALA A 80 -2.23 -4.81 22.41
C ALA A 80 -1.14 -5.79 22.87
N THR A 81 -0.34 -5.36 23.83
CA THR A 81 0.67 -6.23 24.46
C THR A 81 0.03 -7.30 25.39
N ILE A 82 -1.25 -7.13 25.72
CA ILE A 82 -2.06 -8.06 26.52
C ILE A 82 -3.35 -8.33 25.76
N ASP A 83 -3.64 -9.58 25.43
CA ASP A 83 -4.77 -9.99 24.60
C ASP A 83 -6.11 -9.54 25.17
N ASP A 84 -6.31 -9.64 26.49
CA ASP A 84 -7.55 -9.21 27.16
C ASP A 84 -7.87 -7.72 26.87
N ARG A 85 -6.86 -6.88 26.75
CA ARG A 85 -7.04 -5.43 26.45
C ARG A 85 -7.49 -5.21 25.00
N ALA A 86 -7.03 -6.02 24.07
CA ALA A 86 -7.54 -5.98 22.69
C ALA A 86 -9.01 -6.43 22.64
N ILE A 87 -9.35 -7.50 23.35
CA ILE A 87 -10.73 -8.02 23.45
C ILE A 87 -11.66 -6.98 24.11
N GLU A 88 -11.23 -6.35 25.20
CA GLU A 88 -11.99 -5.29 25.88
C GLU A 88 -12.24 -4.10 24.94
N PHE A 89 -11.20 -3.61 24.26
CA PHE A 89 -11.31 -2.54 23.28
C PHE A 89 -12.33 -2.88 22.19
N SER A 90 -12.29 -4.09 21.67
CA SER A 90 -13.24 -4.51 20.64
C SER A 90 -14.70 -4.50 21.13
N LYS A 91 -14.93 -4.95 22.36
CA LYS A 91 -16.27 -4.93 22.99
C LYS A 91 -16.77 -3.48 23.19
N GLU A 92 -15.88 -2.58 23.60
CA GLU A 92 -16.21 -1.15 23.74
C GLU A 92 -16.55 -0.51 22.40
N MET A 93 -15.77 -0.79 21.36
CA MET A 93 -16.02 -0.30 20.01
C MET A 93 -17.36 -0.78 19.45
N LYS A 94 -17.69 -2.07 19.64
CA LYS A 94 -19.00 -2.63 19.24
C LYS A 94 -20.17 -2.02 19.98
N LYS A 95 -19.99 -1.63 21.23
CA LYS A 95 -21.05 -0.99 22.04
C LYS A 95 -21.34 0.42 21.57
N GLU A 96 -20.31 1.17 21.15
CA GLU A 96 -20.44 2.56 20.73
C GLU A 96 -20.78 2.73 19.25
N PHE A 97 -20.22 1.85 18.42
CA PHE A 97 -20.35 1.90 16.96
C PHE A 97 -20.96 0.61 16.43
N GLU A 98 -21.73 0.74 15.35
CA GLU A 98 -22.32 -0.38 14.62
C GLU A 98 -21.23 -1.06 13.75
N MET A 99 -20.32 -1.80 14.42
CA MET A 99 -19.16 -2.43 13.80
C MET A 99 -19.20 -3.95 13.98
N SER A 100 -18.81 -4.68 12.92
CA SER A 100 -18.46 -6.09 13.02
C SER A 100 -17.01 -6.22 13.48
N MET A 101 -16.69 -7.30 14.20
CA MET A 101 -15.32 -7.66 14.52
C MET A 101 -14.98 -8.97 13.79
N VAL A 102 -13.86 -8.95 13.10
CA VAL A 102 -13.18 -10.16 12.64
C VAL A 102 -12.20 -10.53 13.77
N GLU A 103 -12.21 -11.78 14.23
CA GLU A 103 -11.45 -12.19 15.41
C GLU A 103 -9.95 -11.97 15.25
N GLU A 104 -9.32 -12.67 14.33
CA GLU A 104 -7.91 -12.53 14.01
C GLU A 104 -7.76 -11.91 12.62
N LEU A 105 -6.85 -10.93 12.50
CA LEU A 105 -6.61 -10.27 11.23
C LEU A 105 -5.97 -11.25 10.24
N THR A 106 -6.73 -11.69 9.25
CA THR A 106 -6.25 -12.56 8.16
C THR A 106 -6.14 -11.86 6.83
N PHE A 107 -6.84 -10.72 6.68
CA PHE A 107 -6.90 -9.96 5.43
C PHE A 107 -7.14 -8.48 5.70
N PHE A 108 -6.31 -7.61 5.12
CA PHE A 108 -6.45 -6.15 5.25
C PHE A 108 -5.93 -5.46 3.98
N LEU A 109 -6.76 -4.65 3.32
CA LEU A 109 -6.38 -3.87 2.13
C LEU A 109 -5.65 -4.71 1.06
N VAL A 110 -6.20 -5.90 0.73
CA VAL A 110 -5.61 -6.87 -0.21
C VAL A 110 -4.33 -7.56 0.33
N LEU A 111 -3.84 -7.19 1.50
CA LEU A 111 -2.78 -7.90 2.21
C LEU A 111 -3.36 -9.14 2.89
N GLN A 112 -2.74 -10.29 2.67
CA GLN A 112 -3.00 -11.51 3.39
C GLN A 112 -2.06 -11.58 4.58
N VAL A 113 -2.61 -11.71 5.77
CA VAL A 113 -1.87 -11.74 7.03
C VAL A 113 -1.95 -13.14 7.62
N LYS A 114 -0.81 -13.75 7.90
CA LYS A 114 -0.71 -15.04 8.58
C LYS A 114 0.04 -14.83 9.90
N GLN A 115 -0.69 -14.89 11.01
CA GLN A 115 -0.12 -14.78 12.34
C GLN A 115 0.41 -16.15 12.79
N LYS A 116 1.60 -16.18 13.39
CA LYS A 116 2.25 -17.36 13.95
C LYS A 116 2.86 -17.00 15.30
N LYS A 117 3.23 -18.01 16.08
CA LYS A 117 3.90 -17.78 17.38
C LYS A 117 5.16 -16.93 17.26
N GLU A 118 5.92 -17.16 16.20
CA GLU A 118 7.23 -16.56 15.95
C GLU A 118 7.15 -15.20 15.25
N GLY A 119 5.97 -14.81 14.72
CA GLY A 119 5.82 -13.57 13.98
C GLY A 119 4.64 -13.52 13.04
N ILE A 120 4.66 -12.53 12.16
CA ILE A 120 3.59 -12.25 11.21
C ILE A 120 4.15 -12.32 9.78
N PHE A 121 3.50 -13.09 8.91
CA PHE A 121 3.79 -13.10 7.48
C PHE A 121 2.73 -12.31 6.71
N VAL A 122 3.17 -11.33 5.92
CA VAL A 122 2.32 -10.46 5.12
C VAL A 122 2.62 -10.68 3.64
N SER A 123 1.61 -10.99 2.85
CA SER A 123 1.74 -11.25 1.40
C SER A 123 0.53 -10.72 0.63
N GLN A 124 0.65 -10.71 -0.70
CA GLN A 124 -0.45 -10.41 -1.62
C GLN A 124 -0.61 -11.55 -2.65
N GLU A 125 -0.49 -12.80 -2.23
CA GLU A 125 -0.53 -13.97 -3.11
C GLU A 125 -1.75 -14.00 -4.03
N LYS A 126 -2.94 -13.79 -3.48
CA LYS A 126 -4.20 -13.76 -4.25
C LYS A 126 -4.18 -12.65 -5.30
N TYR A 127 -3.69 -11.48 -4.94
CA TYR A 127 -3.57 -10.35 -5.86
C TYR A 127 -2.52 -10.61 -6.94
N ALA A 128 -1.36 -11.17 -6.59
CA ALA A 128 -0.31 -11.58 -7.53
C ALA A 128 -0.85 -12.55 -8.59
N ARG A 129 -1.57 -13.59 -8.18
CA ARG A 129 -2.23 -14.55 -9.09
C ARG A 129 -3.29 -13.88 -9.99
N ASN A 130 -4.05 -12.92 -9.45
CA ASN A 130 -5.03 -12.16 -10.22
C ASN A 130 -4.38 -11.28 -11.28
N ILE A 131 -3.23 -10.63 -10.99
CA ILE A 131 -2.44 -9.87 -11.99
C ILE A 131 -2.00 -10.78 -13.12
N VAL A 132 -1.41 -11.93 -12.80
CA VAL A 132 -0.94 -12.91 -13.79
C VAL A 132 -2.09 -13.35 -14.71
N LYS A 133 -3.26 -13.65 -14.15
CA LYS A 133 -4.46 -14.03 -14.89
C LYS A 133 -5.00 -12.87 -15.74
N LYS A 134 -5.09 -11.66 -15.17
CA LYS A 134 -5.60 -10.46 -15.84
C LYS A 134 -4.83 -10.13 -17.11
N PHE A 135 -3.52 -10.32 -17.10
CA PHE A 135 -2.66 -10.02 -18.26
C PHE A 135 -2.31 -11.24 -19.11
N GLY A 136 -2.96 -12.39 -18.89
CA GLY A 136 -2.83 -13.58 -19.73
C GLY A 136 -1.47 -14.24 -19.69
N LEU A 137 -0.72 -14.12 -18.58
CA LEU A 137 0.66 -14.65 -18.43
C LEU A 137 0.74 -15.85 -17.47
N ASN A 138 -0.31 -16.61 -17.34
CA ASN A 138 -0.42 -17.82 -16.50
C ASN A 138 0.23 -19.08 -17.12
N SER A 139 1.11 -18.90 -18.11
CA SER A 139 1.85 -20.01 -18.72
C SER A 139 2.91 -20.58 -17.76
N LYS A 140 3.38 -21.81 -18.03
CA LYS A 140 4.47 -22.46 -17.26
C LYS A 140 5.84 -21.77 -17.40
N LYS A 141 5.97 -20.75 -18.26
CA LYS A 141 7.23 -20.00 -18.43
C LYS A 141 7.37 -18.96 -17.34
N HIS A 142 8.29 -19.18 -16.41
CA HIS A 142 8.67 -18.25 -15.36
C HIS A 142 9.95 -17.51 -15.72
N ALA A 143 10.15 -16.33 -15.12
CA ALA A 143 11.43 -15.62 -15.14
C ALA A 143 12.11 -15.76 -13.77
N SER A 144 13.42 -15.98 -13.76
CA SER A 144 14.20 -16.09 -12.51
C SER A 144 14.45 -14.74 -11.83
N THR A 145 14.40 -13.63 -12.61
CA THR A 145 14.63 -12.26 -12.12
C THR A 145 13.60 -11.30 -12.72
N PRO A 146 13.19 -10.28 -12.00
CA PRO A 146 12.16 -9.33 -12.46
C PRO A 146 12.67 -8.41 -13.58
N ILE A 147 13.99 -8.15 -13.63
CA ILE A 147 14.63 -7.37 -14.70
C ILE A 147 15.80 -8.17 -15.29
N SER A 148 16.07 -7.97 -16.58
CA SER A 148 17.24 -8.57 -17.23
C SER A 148 18.49 -7.77 -16.93
N SER A 149 19.57 -8.44 -16.57
CA SER A 149 20.89 -7.81 -16.39
C SER A 149 21.52 -7.36 -17.71
N SER A 150 21.14 -7.99 -18.84
CA SER A 150 21.71 -7.72 -20.16
C SER A 150 20.98 -6.62 -20.94
N THR A 151 19.73 -6.30 -20.61
CA THR A 151 18.90 -5.36 -21.37
C THR A 151 18.74 -4.04 -20.60
N LYS A 152 19.38 -2.98 -21.10
CA LYS A 152 19.15 -1.63 -20.62
C LYS A 152 18.00 -1.01 -21.41
N LEU A 153 16.95 -0.58 -20.71
CA LEU A 153 15.82 0.11 -21.33
C LEU A 153 16.22 1.55 -21.69
N ASN A 154 15.68 2.03 -22.80
CA ASN A 154 15.81 3.41 -23.27
C ASN A 154 14.47 3.85 -23.90
N VAL A 155 14.37 5.09 -24.35
CA VAL A 155 13.14 5.68 -24.96
C VAL A 155 12.67 4.89 -26.19
N ASP A 156 13.57 4.15 -26.88
CA ASP A 156 13.27 3.36 -28.07
C ASP A 156 12.47 4.14 -29.12
N SER A 157 13.04 5.25 -29.59
CA SER A 157 12.35 6.23 -30.46
C SER A 157 11.83 5.63 -31.78
N SER A 158 12.47 4.58 -32.29
CA SER A 158 12.08 3.86 -33.50
C SER A 158 11.18 2.66 -33.26
N GLY A 159 10.94 2.28 -31.99
CA GLY A 159 10.14 1.12 -31.61
C GLY A 159 8.64 1.28 -31.91
N VAL A 160 7.98 0.14 -32.09
CA VAL A 160 6.53 0.08 -32.32
C VAL A 160 5.77 0.58 -31.09
N GLU A 161 4.81 1.47 -31.31
CA GLU A 161 3.97 2.02 -30.24
C GLU A 161 2.98 0.97 -29.71
N VAL A 162 2.77 0.99 -28.39
CA VAL A 162 1.76 0.18 -27.72
C VAL A 162 0.77 1.06 -26.96
N SER A 163 -0.40 0.52 -26.65
CA SER A 163 -1.42 1.24 -25.90
C SER A 163 -0.89 1.77 -24.56
N PRO A 164 -0.83 3.09 -24.35
CA PRO A 164 -0.43 3.68 -23.08
C PRO A 164 -1.38 3.28 -21.93
N THR A 165 -2.67 3.11 -22.23
CA THR A 165 -3.67 2.69 -21.24
C THR A 165 -3.38 1.29 -20.72
N LEU A 166 -3.08 0.34 -21.62
CA LEU A 166 -2.68 -1.02 -21.22
C LEU A 166 -1.40 -0.99 -20.38
N TYR A 167 -0.38 -0.27 -20.85
CA TYR A 167 0.90 -0.19 -20.16
C TYR A 167 0.76 0.40 -18.75
N ARG A 168 0.04 1.53 -18.62
CA ARG A 168 -0.26 2.16 -17.32
C ARG A 168 -1.07 1.25 -16.39
N SER A 169 -2.02 0.48 -16.95
CA SER A 169 -2.76 -0.52 -16.15
C SER A 169 -1.86 -1.60 -15.58
N ILE A 170 -0.86 -2.07 -16.35
CA ILE A 170 0.15 -3.01 -15.88
C ILE A 170 1.00 -2.37 -14.77
N ILE A 171 1.59 -1.22 -15.03
CA ILE A 171 2.45 -0.51 -14.07
C ILE A 171 1.69 -0.22 -12.76
N GLY A 172 0.46 0.31 -12.82
CA GLY A 172 -0.34 0.59 -11.64
C GLY A 172 -0.67 -0.66 -10.82
N SER A 173 -0.99 -1.78 -11.48
CA SER A 173 -1.22 -3.06 -10.80
C SER A 173 0.06 -3.56 -10.12
N LEU A 174 1.21 -3.43 -10.76
CA LEU A 174 2.50 -3.85 -10.22
C LEU A 174 2.98 -2.94 -9.09
N LEU A 175 2.78 -1.61 -9.19
CA LEU A 175 3.09 -0.66 -8.11
C LEU A 175 2.31 -0.99 -6.83
N TYR A 176 1.05 -1.37 -6.94
CA TYR A 176 0.28 -1.79 -5.77
C TYR A 176 0.85 -3.08 -5.12
N LEU A 177 1.41 -3.99 -5.91
CA LEU A 177 2.04 -5.21 -5.41
C LEU A 177 3.34 -4.92 -4.65
N THR A 178 4.03 -3.80 -4.91
CA THR A 178 5.28 -3.45 -4.19
C THR A 178 5.07 -3.24 -2.69
N THR A 179 3.84 -3.08 -2.22
CA THR A 179 3.51 -2.95 -0.79
C THR A 179 3.96 -4.16 0.05
N SER A 180 4.05 -5.35 -0.54
CA SER A 180 4.55 -6.57 0.11
C SER A 180 5.71 -7.22 -0.63
N ARG A 181 6.16 -6.63 -1.76
CA ARG A 181 7.17 -7.18 -2.68
C ARG A 181 8.28 -6.16 -2.95
N PRO A 182 9.17 -5.92 -2.00
CA PRO A 182 10.33 -5.02 -2.20
C PRO A 182 11.26 -5.47 -3.34
N ASP A 183 11.33 -6.76 -3.60
CA ASP A 183 12.14 -7.40 -4.65
C ASP A 183 11.82 -6.92 -6.08
N ILE A 184 10.61 -6.43 -6.33
CA ILE A 184 10.21 -5.91 -7.65
C ILE A 184 10.21 -4.38 -7.72
N ALA A 185 10.42 -3.66 -6.61
CA ALA A 185 10.26 -2.21 -6.54
C ALA A 185 11.17 -1.45 -7.53
N PHE A 186 12.45 -1.81 -7.60
CA PHE A 186 13.40 -1.23 -8.55
C PHE A 186 12.95 -1.46 -10.00
N SER A 187 12.63 -2.71 -10.34
CA SER A 187 12.23 -3.08 -11.69
C SER A 187 11.02 -2.30 -12.18
N ILE A 188 10.00 -2.17 -11.30
CA ILE A 188 8.79 -1.40 -11.63
C ILE A 188 9.12 0.08 -11.76
N GLY A 189 9.94 0.65 -10.89
CA GLY A 189 10.38 2.04 -10.94
C GLY A 189 11.07 2.38 -12.26
N VAL A 190 11.90 1.48 -12.79
CA VAL A 190 12.55 1.62 -14.11
C VAL A 190 11.51 1.61 -15.23
N HIS A 191 10.59 0.64 -15.25
CA HIS A 191 9.58 0.52 -16.30
C HIS A 191 8.55 1.66 -16.28
N ALA A 192 8.23 2.20 -15.10
CA ALA A 192 7.29 3.31 -14.95
C ALA A 192 7.75 4.59 -15.66
N ARG A 193 9.05 4.74 -15.96
CA ARG A 193 9.61 5.90 -16.66
C ARG A 193 9.06 6.05 -18.09
N TYR A 194 8.67 4.93 -18.70
CA TYR A 194 8.24 4.86 -20.11
C TYR A 194 6.72 4.87 -20.31
N GLN A 195 5.93 5.08 -19.25
CA GLN A 195 4.46 5.01 -19.32
C GLN A 195 3.79 6.14 -20.12
N ALA A 196 4.51 7.22 -20.45
CA ALA A 196 4.00 8.32 -21.27
C ALA A 196 3.92 7.93 -22.76
N ALA A 197 4.95 7.27 -23.28
CA ALA A 197 5.07 6.83 -24.67
C ALA A 197 5.67 5.40 -24.72
N PRO A 198 4.93 4.37 -24.29
CA PRO A 198 5.47 3.01 -24.22
C PRO A 198 5.63 2.40 -25.60
N LYS A 199 6.70 1.62 -25.76
CA LYS A 199 7.02 0.85 -26.97
C LYS A 199 6.91 -0.64 -26.72
N GLU A 200 6.93 -1.45 -27.78
CA GLU A 200 6.83 -2.91 -27.69
C GLU A 200 7.97 -3.51 -26.83
N SER A 201 9.18 -2.97 -26.94
CA SER A 201 10.33 -3.35 -26.11
C SER A 201 10.02 -3.19 -24.61
N HIS A 202 9.39 -2.08 -24.23
CA HIS A 202 8.95 -1.82 -22.85
C HIS A 202 7.86 -2.80 -22.41
N LEU A 203 6.90 -3.12 -23.30
CA LEU A 203 5.85 -4.10 -23.01
C LEU A 203 6.41 -5.51 -22.81
N ILE A 204 7.39 -5.93 -23.63
CA ILE A 204 8.07 -7.21 -23.48
C ILE A 204 8.81 -7.27 -22.15
N ALA A 205 9.50 -6.18 -21.80
CA ALA A 205 10.27 -6.10 -20.56
C ALA A 205 9.38 -6.12 -19.31
N VAL A 206 8.27 -5.35 -19.28
CA VAL A 206 7.35 -5.37 -18.13
C VAL A 206 6.62 -6.70 -17.97
N LYS A 207 6.33 -7.42 -19.06
CA LYS A 207 5.80 -8.80 -19.03
C LYS A 207 6.75 -9.78 -18.35
N ARG A 208 8.08 -9.51 -18.35
CA ARG A 208 9.06 -10.32 -17.60
C ARG A 208 8.80 -10.25 -16.10
N ILE A 209 8.46 -9.05 -15.56
CA ILE A 209 8.11 -8.89 -14.14
C ILE A 209 6.90 -9.77 -13.80
N ILE A 210 5.86 -9.80 -14.65
CA ILE A 210 4.68 -10.64 -14.41
C ILE A 210 5.04 -12.14 -14.46
N ARG A 211 5.95 -12.56 -15.35
CA ARG A 211 6.44 -13.95 -15.37
C ARG A 211 7.25 -14.30 -14.12
N TYR A 212 8.01 -13.36 -13.58
CA TYR A 212 8.71 -13.52 -12.31
C TYR A 212 7.72 -13.69 -11.16
N ILE A 213 6.69 -12.84 -11.09
CA ILE A 213 5.60 -12.93 -10.09
C ILE A 213 4.85 -14.26 -10.22
N ASN A 214 4.62 -14.76 -11.43
CA ASN A 214 4.00 -16.07 -11.66
C ASN A 214 4.82 -17.23 -11.07
N GLY A 215 6.14 -17.10 -11.04
CA GLY A 215 7.04 -18.07 -10.39
C GLY A 215 7.18 -17.89 -8.87
N THR A 216 6.76 -16.75 -8.33
CA THR A 216 6.94 -16.38 -6.92
C THR A 216 5.69 -15.74 -6.32
N PRO A 217 4.48 -16.31 -6.54
CA PRO A 217 3.23 -15.64 -6.13
C PRO A 217 3.06 -15.54 -4.62
N ASP A 218 3.66 -16.44 -3.89
CA ASP A 218 3.60 -16.62 -2.43
C ASP A 218 4.66 -15.81 -1.66
N TYR A 219 5.53 -15.07 -2.36
CA TYR A 219 6.51 -14.22 -1.69
C TYR A 219 5.84 -13.08 -0.94
N GLY A 220 6.46 -12.67 0.17
CA GLY A 220 5.96 -11.62 1.07
C GLY A 220 7.01 -11.21 2.09
N LEU A 221 6.57 -10.56 3.15
CA LEU A 221 7.39 -10.04 4.24
C LEU A 221 7.14 -10.85 5.51
N TRP A 222 8.21 -11.21 6.20
CA TRP A 222 8.17 -11.81 7.50
C TRP A 222 8.56 -10.78 8.57
N TYR A 223 7.72 -10.63 9.58
CA TYR A 223 7.96 -9.79 10.74
C TYR A 223 8.12 -10.69 11.96
N SER A 224 9.36 -10.84 12.43
CA SER A 224 9.69 -11.65 13.60
C SER A 224 9.27 -10.97 14.89
N LYS A 225 8.68 -11.74 15.82
CA LYS A 225 8.29 -11.26 17.15
C LYS A 225 9.51 -10.98 18.02
N ASP A 226 10.55 -11.78 17.90
CA ASP A 226 11.77 -11.72 18.74
C ASP A 226 12.82 -10.78 18.15
N SER A 227 12.38 -9.74 17.42
CA SER A 227 13.25 -8.73 16.85
C SER A 227 13.49 -7.61 17.85
N ASN A 228 14.73 -7.12 17.92
CA ASN A 228 15.04 -5.91 18.69
C ASN A 228 14.38 -4.66 18.05
N ALA A 229 14.28 -3.57 18.79
CA ALA A 229 13.68 -2.32 18.30
C ALA A 229 14.72 -1.34 17.71
N CYS A 230 15.88 -1.83 17.27
CA CYS A 230 16.91 -1.00 16.64
C CYS A 230 16.47 -0.58 15.24
N LEU A 231 16.44 0.72 14.98
CA LEU A 231 16.21 1.27 13.66
C LEU A 231 17.52 1.30 12.88
N ALA A 232 17.55 0.66 11.71
CA ALA A 232 18.66 0.68 10.78
C ALA A 232 18.18 1.10 9.40
N GLY A 233 18.93 1.98 8.73
CA GLY A 233 18.67 2.42 7.35
C GLY A 233 19.86 2.06 6.47
N TYR A 234 19.56 1.62 5.24
CA TYR A 234 20.55 1.34 4.22
C TYR A 234 20.16 2.06 2.94
N SER A 235 21.12 2.66 2.27
CA SER A 235 20.97 3.24 0.94
C SER A 235 21.98 2.64 -0.01
N ASN A 236 21.63 2.64 -1.30
CA ASN A 236 22.50 2.24 -2.39
C ASN A 236 22.06 2.92 -3.68
N GLU A 237 23.00 3.29 -4.54
CA GLU A 237 22.74 3.94 -5.81
C GLU A 237 23.29 3.13 -6.98
N ASP A 238 22.62 3.22 -8.12
CA ASP A 238 23.21 2.90 -9.41
C ASP A 238 23.82 4.19 -10.03
N TRP A 239 25.09 4.24 -10.27
CA TRP A 239 25.68 5.39 -10.93
C TRP A 239 25.35 5.44 -12.41
N ALA A 240 24.64 6.52 -12.84
CA ALA A 240 24.36 6.86 -14.23
C ALA A 240 23.78 5.71 -15.09
N CYS A 241 23.01 4.79 -14.48
CA CYS A 241 22.45 3.63 -15.18
C CYS A 241 21.35 3.96 -16.19
N SER A 242 20.70 5.12 -16.09
CA SER A 242 19.74 5.56 -17.10
C SER A 242 20.45 5.88 -18.40
N VAL A 243 20.14 5.14 -19.47
CA VAL A 243 20.75 5.32 -20.79
C VAL A 243 20.34 6.64 -21.43
N ASP A 244 19.09 7.08 -21.16
CA ASP A 244 18.47 8.25 -21.80
C ASP A 244 19.04 9.58 -21.30
N ASP A 245 19.27 9.71 -20.00
CA ASP A 245 19.63 10.97 -19.35
C ASP A 245 20.75 10.86 -18.31
N ARG A 246 21.39 9.68 -18.21
CA ARG A 246 22.55 9.42 -17.33
C ARG A 246 22.28 9.70 -15.85
N LYS A 247 21.02 9.69 -15.43
CA LYS A 247 20.65 9.86 -14.02
C LYS A 247 20.73 8.54 -13.28
N SER A 248 21.13 8.63 -12.02
CA SER A 248 21.21 7.51 -11.09
C SER A 248 19.83 7.15 -10.51
N THR A 249 19.73 5.99 -9.90
CA THR A 249 18.56 5.56 -9.15
C THR A 249 18.98 5.25 -7.72
N SER A 250 18.43 5.97 -6.74
CA SER A 250 18.64 5.67 -5.34
C SER A 250 17.70 4.57 -4.87
N GLY A 251 18.23 3.59 -4.17
CA GLY A 251 17.51 2.60 -3.41
C GLY A 251 17.69 2.83 -1.92
N GLY A 252 16.65 2.59 -1.13
CA GLY A 252 16.72 2.66 0.33
C GLY A 252 15.84 1.62 0.98
N CYS A 253 16.28 1.14 2.14
CA CYS A 253 15.48 0.26 2.97
C CYS A 253 15.73 0.55 4.45
N PHE A 254 14.68 0.41 5.24
CA PHE A 254 14.68 0.65 6.68
C PHE A 254 14.19 -0.58 7.41
N TYR A 255 14.92 -0.94 8.43
CA TYR A 255 14.63 -2.08 9.29
C TYR A 255 14.34 -1.62 10.71
N LEU A 256 13.38 -2.29 11.35
CA LEU A 256 13.21 -2.26 12.79
C LEU A 256 13.66 -3.62 13.32
N GLY A 257 14.86 -3.65 13.90
CA GLY A 257 15.56 -4.91 14.17
C GLY A 257 15.82 -5.69 12.88
N ASN A 258 15.30 -6.90 12.78
CA ASN A 258 15.42 -7.76 11.60
C ASN A 258 14.25 -7.61 10.62
N ASN A 259 13.30 -6.72 10.90
CA ASN A 259 12.07 -6.57 10.14
C ASN A 259 12.17 -5.41 9.16
N LEU A 260 12.03 -5.68 7.87
CA LEU A 260 11.99 -4.65 6.83
C LEU A 260 10.63 -3.90 6.90
N VAL A 261 10.67 -2.62 7.27
CA VAL A 261 9.47 -1.81 7.51
C VAL A 261 9.21 -0.75 6.45
N SER A 262 10.23 -0.36 5.68
CA SER A 262 10.08 0.60 4.59
C SER A 262 11.15 0.40 3.54
N TRP A 263 10.81 0.68 2.27
CA TRP A 263 11.75 0.63 1.14
C TRP A 263 11.36 1.61 0.06
N MET A 264 12.33 2.00 -0.73
CA MET A 264 12.12 2.89 -1.87
C MET A 264 13.10 2.59 -2.99
N SER A 265 12.67 2.92 -4.21
CA SER A 265 13.53 3.01 -5.38
C SER A 265 13.10 4.21 -6.20
N LYS A 266 13.98 5.20 -6.36
CA LYS A 266 13.64 6.48 -6.99
C LYS A 266 14.77 6.98 -7.87
N LYS A 267 14.45 7.32 -9.13
CA LYS A 267 15.36 8.01 -10.03
C LYS A 267 15.71 9.39 -9.48
N GLN A 268 17.00 9.76 -9.49
CA GLN A 268 17.47 11.07 -9.06
C GLN A 268 17.03 12.16 -10.03
N ASN A 269 16.88 13.38 -9.52
CA ASN A 269 16.47 14.54 -10.33
C ASN A 269 17.66 15.20 -11.05
N SER A 270 18.88 15.01 -10.52
CA SER A 270 20.14 15.54 -11.05
C SER A 270 21.00 14.43 -11.67
N VAL A 271 21.98 14.83 -12.44
CA VAL A 271 23.07 13.95 -12.91
C VAL A 271 24.24 14.09 -11.93
N SER A 272 24.81 12.98 -11.51
CA SER A 272 25.99 12.93 -10.64
C SER A 272 27.24 12.64 -11.46
N PHE A 273 28.34 13.35 -11.18
CA PHE A 273 29.59 13.21 -11.92
C PHE A 273 30.47 12.06 -11.37
N SER A 274 30.14 11.54 -10.19
CA SER A 274 30.85 10.42 -9.57
C SER A 274 29.88 9.52 -8.79
N THR A 275 30.34 8.34 -8.42
CA THR A 275 29.60 7.43 -7.53
C THR A 275 29.39 8.08 -6.16
N ALA A 276 30.41 8.75 -5.62
CA ALA A 276 30.31 9.43 -4.31
C ALA A 276 29.31 10.62 -4.32
N GLU A 277 29.11 11.28 -5.46
CA GLU A 277 28.11 12.35 -5.59
C GLU A 277 26.69 11.78 -5.77
N ALA A 278 26.58 10.58 -6.35
CA ALA A 278 25.31 9.91 -6.48
C ALA A 278 24.77 9.39 -5.14
N GLU A 279 25.68 9.04 -4.22
CA GLU A 279 25.40 8.55 -2.87
C GLU A 279 24.97 9.68 -1.92
#